data_4d7a26e4a5fdb4c0f5b8515549fd1303
#
_entry.id   4d7a26e4a5fdb4c0f5b8515549fd1303
#
_cell.length_a   1.000
_cell.length_b   1.000
_cell.length_c   1.000
_cell.angle_alpha   90.00
_cell.angle_beta   90.00
_cell.angle_gamma   90.00
#
_symmetry.space_group_name_H-M   'P 1'
#
loop_
_entity.id
_entity.type
_entity.pdbx_description
1 polymer ?
#
loop_
_entity_poly.entity_id
_entity_poly.type
_entity_poly.pdbx_seq_one_letter_code
_entity_poly.pdbx_strand_id
1 'polypeptide(L)'
;MIKDIMTANELVMPNQKEINVLKEYFPSCFNADGTFDMVRFSEFLKDKIDITHEGYELRFLGKNYSKMLASLDTETVIVPDEAHNSLPENVNSENVYISGDNLDALKHLLKSYAGLVKCIYIDPPYNTGSDGFVYNDKFNFTVEDLVEKLSIDEEQAQRILDLTNRGSASHSAWLMFMYPRLQLAKDLLDKDGVIFISIDDNEVSNLRLLCDDVFGAENFISCLSVENNPKGRKNSDFIAVSSEYCLIYSKNKEVAHFIENVPKAASDMTLDENGNYVHNSGKRVLVGENNFNTVSYTHL
;
A
#
# COMPACT_ATOMS: atom_id res chain seq x y z
N MET A 1 16.05 -24.19 10.20
CA MET A 1 14.98 -23.31 9.69
C MET A 1 15.27 -21.83 9.93
N ILE A 2 15.16 -21.24 11.15
CA ILE A 2 15.45 -19.79 11.35
C ILE A 2 16.88 -19.43 10.97
N LYS A 3 17.88 -20.22 11.37
CA LYS A 3 19.29 -20.00 10.98
C LYS A 3 19.50 -20.03 9.46
N ASP A 4 18.77 -20.89 8.77
CA ASP A 4 18.86 -20.98 7.30
C ASP A 4 18.24 -19.75 6.65
N ILE A 5 17.16 -19.20 7.22
CA ILE A 5 16.53 -17.92 6.78
C ILE A 5 17.51 -16.75 7.02
N MET A 6 18.11 -16.66 8.20
CA MET A 6 19.10 -15.61 8.51
C MET A 6 20.25 -15.63 7.49
N THR A 7 20.82 -16.80 7.23
CA THR A 7 21.89 -16.95 6.22
C THR A 7 21.41 -16.57 4.81
N ALA A 8 20.17 -16.94 4.46
CA ALA A 8 19.59 -16.57 3.16
C ALA A 8 19.37 -15.06 3.05
N ASN A 9 18.91 -14.40 4.13
CA ASN A 9 18.71 -12.95 4.18
C ASN A 9 20.01 -12.15 4.00
N GLU A 10 21.15 -12.70 4.41
CA GLU A 10 22.46 -12.07 4.17
C GLU A 10 22.77 -11.85 2.69
N LEU A 11 22.18 -12.67 1.80
CA LEU A 11 22.42 -12.64 0.35
C LEU A 11 21.33 -11.88 -0.43
N VAL A 12 20.29 -11.40 0.25
CA VAL A 12 19.17 -10.73 -0.42
C VAL A 12 19.56 -9.34 -0.92
N MET A 13 19.20 -9.08 -2.18
CA MET A 13 19.36 -7.79 -2.87
C MET A 13 18.00 -7.15 -3.14
N PRO A 14 17.94 -5.83 -3.44
CA PRO A 14 16.70 -5.20 -3.90
C PRO A 14 16.11 -5.91 -5.10
N ASN A 15 14.79 -6.09 -5.12
CA ASN A 15 14.05 -6.83 -6.16
C ASN A 15 14.52 -8.28 -6.35
N GLN A 16 15.01 -8.94 -5.30
CA GLN A 16 15.53 -10.31 -5.41
C GLN A 16 14.49 -11.30 -5.94
N LYS A 17 13.23 -11.12 -5.56
CA LYS A 17 12.13 -11.99 -6.02
C LYS A 17 11.91 -11.86 -7.53
N GLU A 18 11.85 -10.62 -8.03
CA GLU A 18 11.68 -10.30 -9.45
C GLU A 18 12.87 -10.80 -10.27
N ILE A 19 14.10 -10.63 -9.76
CA ILE A 19 15.32 -11.15 -10.39
C ILE A 19 15.27 -12.68 -10.47
N ASN A 20 14.81 -13.36 -9.44
CA ASN A 20 14.68 -14.82 -9.43
C ASN A 20 13.67 -15.30 -10.47
N VAL A 21 12.51 -14.61 -10.60
CA VAL A 21 11.52 -14.89 -11.64
C VAL A 21 12.13 -14.71 -13.04
N LEU A 22 12.87 -13.62 -13.27
CA LEU A 22 13.56 -13.40 -14.55
C LEU A 22 14.58 -14.51 -14.84
N LYS A 23 15.36 -14.94 -13.84
CA LYS A 23 16.31 -16.05 -13.99
C LYS A 23 15.64 -17.37 -14.32
N GLU A 24 14.48 -17.64 -13.71
CA GLU A 24 13.72 -18.87 -13.93
C GLU A 24 13.09 -18.91 -15.32
N TYR A 25 12.41 -17.85 -15.75
CA TYR A 25 11.63 -17.84 -16.98
C TYR A 25 12.43 -17.33 -18.20
N PHE A 26 13.49 -16.56 -18.00
CA PHE A 26 14.34 -16.01 -19.06
C PHE A 26 15.83 -16.28 -18.83
N PRO A 27 16.23 -17.53 -18.54
CA PRO A 27 17.63 -17.84 -18.23
C PRO A 27 18.60 -17.48 -19.37
N SER A 28 18.12 -17.50 -20.62
CA SER A 28 18.92 -17.13 -21.79
C SER A 28 19.28 -15.63 -21.85
N CYS A 29 18.59 -14.79 -21.08
CA CYS A 29 18.88 -13.36 -20.97
C CYS A 29 19.97 -13.04 -19.94
N PHE A 30 20.52 -14.04 -19.26
CA PHE A 30 21.65 -13.87 -18.34
C PHE A 30 22.94 -14.39 -18.95
N ASN A 31 23.98 -13.56 -18.89
CA ASN A 31 25.33 -13.95 -19.31
C ASN A 31 25.99 -14.85 -18.28
N ALA A 32 27.12 -15.47 -18.65
CA ALA A 32 27.87 -16.36 -17.75
C ALA A 32 28.44 -15.63 -16.49
N ASP A 33 28.60 -14.33 -16.56
CA ASP A 33 29.03 -13.46 -15.45
C ASP A 33 27.87 -12.98 -14.57
N GLY A 34 26.62 -13.40 -14.89
CA GLY A 34 25.40 -13.02 -14.16
C GLY A 34 24.79 -11.70 -14.61
N THR A 35 25.36 -10.98 -15.56
CA THR A 35 24.78 -9.76 -16.12
C THR A 35 23.54 -10.07 -16.97
N PHE A 36 22.54 -9.17 -16.93
CA PHE A 36 21.30 -9.32 -17.69
C PHE A 36 21.42 -8.63 -19.05
N ASP A 37 21.15 -9.38 -20.12
CA ASP A 37 21.18 -8.91 -21.50
C ASP A 37 19.83 -8.32 -21.90
N MET A 38 19.71 -6.99 -21.78
CA MET A 38 18.49 -6.25 -22.08
C MET A 38 18.14 -6.29 -23.57
N VAL A 39 19.14 -6.38 -24.46
CA VAL A 39 18.90 -6.46 -25.91
C VAL A 39 18.24 -7.79 -26.24
N ARG A 40 18.77 -8.88 -25.72
CA ARG A 40 18.20 -10.22 -25.90
C ARG A 40 16.82 -10.34 -25.28
N PHE A 41 16.58 -9.74 -24.11
CA PHE A 41 15.27 -9.69 -23.49
C PHE A 41 14.27 -8.88 -24.35
N SER A 42 14.68 -7.75 -24.89
CA SER A 42 13.85 -6.93 -25.77
C SER A 42 13.41 -7.67 -27.05
N GLU A 43 14.22 -8.61 -27.54
CA GLU A 43 13.85 -9.42 -28.70
C GLU A 43 12.64 -10.34 -28.43
N PHE A 44 12.46 -10.82 -27.18
CA PHE A 44 11.26 -11.60 -26.82
C PHE A 44 9.98 -10.77 -26.85
N LEU A 45 10.09 -9.46 -26.60
CA LEU A 45 8.97 -8.53 -26.54
C LEU A 45 8.64 -7.90 -27.89
N LYS A 46 9.58 -7.98 -28.85
CA LYS A 46 9.48 -7.30 -30.13
C LYS A 46 8.21 -7.69 -30.89
N ASP A 47 7.50 -6.68 -31.38
CA ASP A 47 6.27 -6.79 -32.18
C ASP A 47 5.07 -7.45 -31.45
N LYS A 48 5.16 -7.66 -30.13
CA LYS A 48 4.11 -8.30 -29.34
C LYS A 48 3.65 -7.46 -28.15
N ILE A 49 4.54 -6.65 -27.61
CA ILE A 49 4.27 -5.80 -26.47
C ILE A 49 4.88 -4.43 -26.74
N ASP A 50 4.07 -3.39 -26.62
CA ASP A 50 4.55 -2.02 -26.69
C ASP A 50 5.39 -1.71 -25.45
N ILE A 51 6.65 -1.32 -25.67
CA ILE A 51 7.53 -0.88 -24.59
C ILE A 51 7.37 0.63 -24.44
N THR A 52 6.66 1.04 -23.40
CA THR A 52 6.52 2.46 -23.05
C THR A 52 7.58 2.84 -22.03
N HIS A 53 8.13 4.04 -22.18
CA HIS A 53 9.01 4.65 -21.19
C HIS A 53 8.29 5.83 -20.57
N GLU A 54 7.85 5.68 -19.31
CA GLU A 54 7.36 6.80 -18.52
C GLU A 54 8.56 7.69 -18.14
N GLY A 55 8.43 9.01 -18.37
CA GLY A 55 9.47 9.99 -18.03
C GLY A 55 9.53 10.37 -16.55
N TYR A 56 8.59 9.85 -15.74
CA TYR A 56 8.45 10.15 -14.33
C TYR A 56 8.83 8.93 -13.47
N GLU A 57 9.64 9.15 -12.44
CA GLU A 57 10.03 8.13 -11.47
C GLU A 57 9.97 8.72 -10.06
N LEU A 58 9.30 8.05 -9.13
CA LEU A 58 9.36 8.40 -7.73
C LEU A 58 10.74 8.09 -7.16
N ARG A 59 11.47 9.11 -6.70
CA ARG A 59 12.78 8.98 -6.05
C ARG A 59 12.72 9.54 -4.64
N PHE A 60 13.17 8.76 -3.67
CA PHE A 60 13.37 9.19 -2.28
C PHE A 60 14.55 8.45 -1.68
N LEU A 61 15.13 9.06 -0.62
CA LEU A 61 16.23 8.43 0.10
C LEU A 61 15.75 7.12 0.73
N GLY A 62 16.46 6.02 0.48
CA GLY A 62 16.12 4.70 1.02
C GLY A 62 15.13 3.87 0.18
N LYS A 63 14.79 4.27 -1.06
CA LYS A 63 13.90 3.47 -1.92
C LYS A 63 14.43 2.04 -2.13
N ASN A 64 15.71 1.89 -2.48
CA ASN A 64 16.33 0.57 -2.67
C ASN A 64 16.44 -0.22 -1.37
N TYR A 65 16.68 0.45 -0.25
CA TYR A 65 16.60 -0.15 1.08
C TYR A 65 15.20 -0.73 1.34
N SER A 66 14.14 0.03 1.08
CA SER A 66 12.75 -0.43 1.24
C SER A 66 12.43 -1.63 0.34
N LYS A 67 12.92 -1.66 -0.90
CA LYS A 67 12.79 -2.81 -1.80
C LYS A 67 13.52 -4.05 -1.26
N MET A 68 14.69 -3.87 -0.69
CA MET A 68 15.41 -4.95 -0.02
C MET A 68 14.60 -5.48 1.16
N LEU A 69 14.04 -4.61 2.03
CA LEU A 69 13.22 -5.03 3.16
C LEU A 69 11.98 -5.84 2.76
N ALA A 70 11.34 -5.49 1.64
CA ALA A 70 10.23 -6.26 1.09
C ALA A 70 10.66 -7.66 0.62
N SER A 71 11.92 -7.81 0.20
CA SER A 71 12.48 -9.07 -0.30
C SER A 71 13.01 -10.00 0.79
N LEU A 72 13.31 -9.47 1.99
CA LEU A 72 13.74 -10.29 3.14
C LEU A 72 12.61 -11.19 3.64
N ASP A 73 12.95 -12.40 4.02
CA ASP A 73 12.01 -13.27 4.76
C ASP A 73 11.96 -12.86 6.25
N THR A 74 10.87 -13.23 6.95
CA THR A 74 10.76 -12.95 8.38
C THR A 74 11.57 -13.95 9.21
N GLU A 75 12.26 -13.46 10.23
CA GLU A 75 13.02 -14.24 11.21
C GLU A 75 12.20 -14.53 12.47
N THR A 76 10.93 -14.11 12.48
CA THR A 76 10.00 -14.33 13.60
C THR A 76 9.14 -15.57 13.41
N VAL A 77 8.40 -15.93 14.45
CA VAL A 77 7.41 -17.02 14.42
C VAL A 77 6.08 -16.54 14.99
N ILE A 78 4.98 -17.06 14.43
CA ILE A 78 3.65 -16.83 15.01
C ILE A 78 3.43 -17.89 16.09
N VAL A 79 3.07 -17.45 17.29
CA VAL A 79 2.73 -18.29 18.44
C VAL A 79 1.24 -18.10 18.74
N PRO A 80 0.43 -19.18 18.81
CA PRO A 80 -0.97 -19.07 19.19
C PRO A 80 -1.15 -18.55 20.62
N ASP A 81 -2.12 -17.64 20.81
CA ASP A 81 -2.62 -17.30 22.14
C ASP A 81 -3.66 -18.36 22.58
N GLU A 82 -3.17 -19.42 23.20
CA GLU A 82 -3.99 -20.56 23.61
C GLU A 82 -5.09 -20.14 24.61
N ALA A 83 -4.82 -19.16 25.47
CA ALA A 83 -5.78 -18.68 26.44
C ALA A 83 -6.96 -17.97 25.77
N HIS A 84 -6.68 -17.14 24.77
CA HIS A 84 -7.69 -16.42 24.00
C HIS A 84 -8.43 -17.36 23.03
N ASN A 85 -7.71 -18.23 22.34
CA ASN A 85 -8.27 -19.10 21.29
C ASN A 85 -9.18 -20.19 21.86
N SER A 86 -8.97 -20.60 23.12
CA SER A 86 -9.81 -21.62 23.77
C SER A 86 -11.10 -21.09 24.39
N LEU A 87 -11.35 -19.77 24.36
CA LEU A 87 -12.61 -19.21 24.83
C LEU A 87 -13.79 -19.74 23.98
N PRO A 88 -14.95 -20.03 24.62
CA PRO A 88 -16.12 -20.58 23.90
C PRO A 88 -16.56 -19.76 22.68
N GLU A 89 -16.41 -18.43 22.74
CA GLU A 89 -16.74 -17.50 21.67
C GLU A 89 -15.74 -17.51 20.51
N ASN A 90 -14.51 -18.00 20.75
CA ASN A 90 -13.43 -17.95 19.77
C ASN A 90 -13.11 -19.31 19.12
N VAL A 91 -13.44 -20.40 19.79
CA VAL A 91 -13.03 -21.78 19.39
C VAL A 91 -13.41 -22.15 17.95
N ASN A 92 -14.48 -21.57 17.43
CA ASN A 92 -14.96 -21.78 16.05
C ASN A 92 -14.79 -20.54 15.15
N SER A 93 -14.02 -19.53 15.60
CA SER A 93 -13.81 -18.34 14.78
C SER A 93 -12.86 -18.63 13.62
N GLU A 94 -13.25 -18.19 12.41
CA GLU A 94 -12.39 -18.21 11.23
C GLU A 94 -11.59 -16.90 11.07
N ASN A 95 -11.84 -15.92 11.96
CA ASN A 95 -11.11 -14.66 11.97
C ASN A 95 -9.75 -14.83 12.64
N VAL A 96 -8.73 -14.15 12.10
CA VAL A 96 -7.37 -14.17 12.61
C VAL A 96 -6.98 -12.76 13.09
N TYR A 97 -6.48 -12.65 14.32
CA TYR A 97 -5.85 -11.45 14.82
C TYR A 97 -4.37 -11.73 15.09
N ILE A 98 -3.49 -10.92 14.51
CA ILE A 98 -2.03 -11.07 14.69
C ILE A 98 -1.52 -9.83 15.43
N SER A 99 -0.86 -10.02 16.56
CA SER A 99 -0.22 -8.97 17.34
C SER A 99 1.29 -9.04 17.15
N GLY A 100 1.91 -7.92 16.77
CA GLY A 100 3.35 -7.82 16.54
C GLY A 100 3.70 -6.75 15.52
N ASP A 101 4.92 -6.81 15.00
CA ASP A 101 5.32 -5.95 13.89
C ASP A 101 4.52 -6.29 12.61
N ASN A 102 3.95 -5.28 11.97
CA ASN A 102 3.08 -5.50 10.82
C ASN A 102 3.85 -5.89 9.54
N LEU A 103 5.12 -5.52 9.40
CA LEU A 103 5.95 -5.96 8.28
C LEU A 103 6.22 -7.48 8.37
N ASP A 104 6.54 -7.98 9.57
CA ASP A 104 6.68 -9.41 9.83
C ASP A 104 5.36 -10.15 9.66
N ALA A 105 4.26 -9.58 10.17
CA ALA A 105 2.93 -10.17 10.01
C ALA A 105 2.55 -10.34 8.53
N LEU A 106 2.81 -9.33 7.68
CA LEU A 106 2.57 -9.41 6.24
C LEU A 106 3.39 -10.53 5.57
N LYS A 107 4.68 -10.67 5.96
CA LYS A 107 5.55 -11.75 5.46
C LYS A 107 5.03 -13.15 5.86
N HIS A 108 4.52 -13.29 7.07
CA HIS A 108 3.87 -14.54 7.51
C HIS A 108 2.59 -14.82 6.72
N LEU A 109 1.74 -13.80 6.52
CA LEU A 109 0.50 -13.94 5.75
C LEU A 109 0.75 -14.36 4.31
N LEU A 110 1.80 -13.87 3.68
CA LEU A 110 2.15 -14.24 2.30
C LEU A 110 2.38 -15.74 2.12
N LYS A 111 2.83 -16.46 3.16
CA LYS A 111 3.06 -17.92 3.09
C LYS A 111 1.76 -18.72 2.85
N SER A 112 0.59 -18.17 3.20
CA SER A 112 -0.70 -18.86 3.09
C SER A 112 -1.76 -18.08 2.32
N TYR A 113 -1.64 -16.75 2.20
CA TYR A 113 -2.67 -15.89 1.64
C TYR A 113 -2.22 -15.08 0.42
N ALA A 114 -1.05 -15.39 -0.17
CA ALA A 114 -0.59 -14.72 -1.39
C ALA A 114 -1.64 -14.85 -2.50
N GLY A 115 -2.07 -13.72 -3.05
CA GLY A 115 -3.05 -13.65 -4.13
C GLY A 115 -4.48 -14.06 -3.75
N LEU A 116 -4.83 -14.10 -2.46
CA LEU A 116 -6.16 -14.55 -1.99
C LEU A 116 -7.00 -13.45 -1.33
N VAL A 117 -6.40 -12.32 -0.96
CA VAL A 117 -7.08 -11.27 -0.22
C VAL A 117 -7.89 -10.40 -1.15
N LYS A 118 -9.20 -10.28 -0.91
CA LYS A 118 -10.12 -9.50 -1.74
C LYS A 118 -10.13 -8.01 -1.41
N CYS A 119 -9.95 -7.67 -0.13
CA CYS A 119 -10.00 -6.30 0.32
C CYS A 119 -8.99 -6.09 1.44
N ILE A 120 -8.19 -5.03 1.31
CA ILE A 120 -7.29 -4.55 2.35
C ILE A 120 -7.75 -3.13 2.73
N TYR A 121 -7.89 -2.86 4.02
CA TYR A 121 -8.05 -1.51 4.55
C TYR A 121 -6.93 -1.23 5.52
N ILE A 122 -6.26 -0.10 5.34
CA ILE A 122 -5.22 0.37 6.25
C ILE A 122 -5.43 1.84 6.62
N ASP A 123 -5.05 2.14 7.85
CA ASP A 123 -5.03 3.47 8.45
C ASP A 123 -3.61 3.70 8.99
N PRO A 124 -2.65 4.08 8.13
CA PRO A 124 -1.25 4.25 8.52
C PRO A 124 -1.06 5.51 9.36
N PRO A 125 0.09 5.69 10.03
CA PRO A 125 0.41 6.98 10.63
C PRO A 125 0.45 8.07 9.57
N TYR A 126 -0.12 9.24 9.87
CA TYR A 126 -0.28 10.35 8.92
C TYR A 126 0.92 11.28 8.87
N ASN A 127 1.93 11.03 9.68
CA ASN A 127 3.17 11.84 9.77
C ASN A 127 2.91 13.32 10.11
N THR A 128 1.94 13.57 10.97
CA THR A 128 1.53 14.93 11.39
C THR A 128 2.52 15.59 12.37
N GLY A 129 3.55 14.86 12.81
CA GLY A 129 4.47 15.27 13.87
C GLY A 129 3.87 15.15 15.28
N SER A 130 2.56 14.99 15.40
CA SER A 130 1.83 14.79 16.66
C SER A 130 1.23 13.38 16.82
N ASP A 131 1.23 12.59 15.76
CA ASP A 131 0.73 11.21 15.72
C ASP A 131 1.71 10.19 16.32
N GLY A 132 2.89 10.64 16.75
CA GLY A 132 3.92 9.79 17.32
C GLY A 132 4.63 8.90 16.30
N PHE A 133 4.44 9.15 15.00
CA PHE A 133 5.17 8.41 13.96
C PHE A 133 6.67 8.62 14.13
N VAL A 134 7.36 7.49 14.23
CA VAL A 134 8.81 7.40 14.24
C VAL A 134 9.17 6.15 13.47
N TYR A 135 10.05 6.27 12.47
CA TYR A 135 10.54 5.10 11.78
C TYR A 135 11.19 4.12 12.79
N ASN A 136 10.67 2.91 12.86
CA ASN A 136 11.02 1.97 13.94
C ASN A 136 11.44 0.58 13.45
N ASP A 137 11.49 0.35 12.15
CA ASP A 137 11.96 -0.92 11.59
C ASP A 137 13.47 -1.03 11.78
N LYS A 138 13.91 -1.84 12.74
CA LYS A 138 15.31 -2.02 13.08
C LYS A 138 15.85 -3.25 12.38
N PHE A 139 16.78 -3.03 11.47
CA PHE A 139 17.59 -4.06 10.85
C PHE A 139 19.06 -3.82 11.19
N ASN A 140 19.80 -4.89 11.44
CA ASN A 140 21.20 -4.82 11.86
C ASN A 140 22.15 -4.72 10.64
N PHE A 141 21.93 -3.74 9.77
CA PHE A 141 22.85 -3.47 8.67
C PHE A 141 23.91 -2.46 9.06
N THR A 142 25.15 -2.69 8.61
CA THR A 142 26.22 -1.71 8.69
C THR A 142 26.24 -0.81 7.45
N VAL A 143 27.08 0.23 7.48
CA VAL A 143 27.30 1.09 6.30
C VAL A 143 27.83 0.25 5.14
N GLU A 144 28.80 -0.61 5.42
CA GLU A 144 29.43 -1.48 4.43
C GLU A 144 28.42 -2.43 3.80
N ASP A 145 27.50 -3.02 4.59
CA ASP A 145 26.43 -3.87 4.08
C ASP A 145 25.52 -3.12 3.09
N LEU A 146 25.16 -1.86 3.42
CA LEU A 146 24.29 -1.07 2.57
C LEU A 146 25.01 -0.60 1.29
N VAL A 147 26.27 -0.23 1.38
CA VAL A 147 27.10 0.13 0.20
C VAL A 147 27.16 -1.05 -0.77
N GLU A 148 27.45 -2.26 -0.28
CA GLU A 148 27.53 -3.45 -1.11
C GLU A 148 26.15 -3.85 -1.70
N LYS A 149 25.13 -4.00 -0.83
CA LYS A 149 23.81 -4.50 -1.21
C LYS A 149 23.01 -3.55 -2.09
N LEU A 150 23.16 -2.24 -1.88
CA LEU A 150 22.35 -1.22 -2.56
C LEU A 150 23.12 -0.53 -3.68
N SER A 151 24.43 -0.79 -3.82
CA SER A 151 25.33 -0.11 -4.78
C SER A 151 25.26 1.41 -4.65
N ILE A 152 25.33 1.92 -3.43
CA ILE A 152 25.31 3.35 -3.06
C ILE A 152 26.65 3.75 -2.42
N ASP A 153 26.89 5.05 -2.30
CA ASP A 153 28.06 5.54 -1.57
C ASP A 153 27.87 5.50 -0.04
N GLU A 154 28.98 5.62 0.71
CA GLU A 154 29.00 5.59 2.18
C GLU A 154 28.14 6.71 2.79
N GLU A 155 28.13 7.90 2.17
CA GLU A 155 27.32 9.03 2.66
C GLU A 155 25.83 8.72 2.58
N GLN A 156 25.37 8.15 1.48
CA GLN A 156 23.98 7.74 1.31
C GLN A 156 23.64 6.59 2.27
N ALA A 157 24.51 5.60 2.43
CA ALA A 157 24.32 4.50 3.37
C ALA A 157 24.20 5.03 4.81
N GLN A 158 25.09 5.92 5.23
CA GLN A 158 25.03 6.55 6.55
C GLN A 158 23.74 7.36 6.75
N ARG A 159 23.29 8.11 5.75
CA ARG A 159 22.03 8.87 5.82
C ARG A 159 20.81 7.96 5.95
N ILE A 160 20.80 6.81 5.29
CA ILE A 160 19.73 5.81 5.45
C ILE A 160 19.74 5.27 6.88
N LEU A 161 20.89 4.88 7.41
CA LEU A 161 21.00 4.41 8.79
C LEU A 161 20.63 5.49 9.81
N ASP A 162 20.97 6.73 9.54
CA ASP A 162 20.56 7.84 10.40
C ASP A 162 19.03 8.01 10.44
N LEU A 163 18.34 7.84 9.31
CA LEU A 163 16.86 7.87 9.26
C LEU A 163 16.26 6.70 10.06
N THR A 164 16.85 5.51 9.98
CA THR A 164 16.36 4.32 10.67
C THR A 164 16.67 4.32 12.17
N ASN A 165 17.84 4.83 12.56
CA ASN A 165 18.33 4.77 13.94
C ASN A 165 17.84 5.93 14.82
N ARG A 166 17.56 7.10 14.26
CA ARG A 166 17.20 8.31 15.02
C ARG A 166 15.68 8.49 15.18
N GLY A 167 14.89 7.56 14.68
CA GLY A 167 13.45 7.70 14.72
C GLY A 167 12.96 8.94 13.96
N SER A 168 13.37 9.06 12.71
CA SER A 168 13.00 10.19 11.87
C SER A 168 11.51 10.16 11.53
N ALA A 169 10.86 11.31 11.60
CA ALA A 169 9.49 11.57 11.15
C ALA A 169 9.46 12.37 9.83
N SER A 170 10.48 12.22 8.98
CA SER A 170 10.53 12.89 7.67
C SER A 170 9.67 12.15 6.62
N HIS A 171 9.27 12.86 5.55
CA HIS A 171 8.59 12.23 4.42
C HIS A 171 9.37 11.03 3.84
N SER A 172 10.71 11.11 3.75
CA SER A 172 11.53 9.99 3.31
C SER A 172 11.45 8.79 4.25
N ALA A 173 11.47 9.01 5.57
CA ALA A 173 11.31 7.96 6.56
C ALA A 173 9.93 7.31 6.47
N TRP A 174 8.88 8.13 6.28
CA TRP A 174 7.52 7.65 6.08
C TRP A 174 7.38 6.82 4.80
N LEU A 175 7.95 7.27 3.69
CA LEU A 175 7.99 6.51 2.44
C LEU A 175 8.75 5.19 2.58
N MET A 176 9.90 5.20 3.30
CA MET A 176 10.65 3.98 3.61
C MET A 176 9.84 2.99 4.43
N PHE A 177 9.04 3.46 5.38
CA PHE A 177 8.14 2.65 6.19
C PHE A 177 7.01 2.05 5.37
N MET A 178 6.36 2.85 4.53
CA MET A 178 5.18 2.44 3.77
C MET A 178 5.49 1.53 2.59
N TYR A 179 6.61 1.76 1.89
CA TYR A 179 6.95 1.05 0.65
C TYR A 179 6.91 -0.48 0.79
N PRO A 180 7.66 -1.10 1.72
CA PRO A 180 7.69 -2.56 1.83
C PRO A 180 6.33 -3.13 2.23
N ARG A 181 5.55 -2.40 3.02
CA ARG A 181 4.20 -2.81 3.46
C ARG A 181 3.21 -2.83 2.30
N LEU A 182 3.23 -1.80 1.44
CA LEU A 182 2.39 -1.74 0.25
C LEU A 182 2.79 -2.78 -0.80
N GLN A 183 4.09 -3.05 -0.95
CA GLN A 183 4.57 -4.09 -1.85
C GLN A 183 4.05 -5.47 -1.43
N LEU A 184 4.17 -5.81 -0.14
CA LEU A 184 3.66 -7.07 0.39
C LEU A 184 2.12 -7.14 0.36
N ALA A 185 1.44 -6.01 0.60
CA ALA A 185 -0.02 -5.92 0.48
C ALA A 185 -0.49 -6.20 -0.95
N LYS A 186 0.20 -5.67 -1.97
CA LYS A 186 -0.06 -5.98 -3.38
C LYS A 186 0.05 -7.48 -3.66
N ASP A 187 1.08 -8.14 -3.08
CA ASP A 187 1.28 -9.58 -3.27
C ASP A 187 0.17 -10.42 -2.60
N LEU A 188 -0.38 -9.95 -1.48
CA LEU A 188 -1.52 -10.58 -0.82
C LEU A 188 -2.82 -10.46 -1.62
N LEU A 189 -3.04 -9.35 -2.34
CA LEU A 189 -4.27 -9.11 -3.07
C LEU A 189 -4.49 -10.17 -4.17
N ASP A 190 -5.75 -10.64 -4.28
CA ASP A 190 -6.24 -11.36 -5.46
C ASP A 190 -6.20 -10.43 -6.68
N LYS A 191 -6.26 -11.01 -7.89
CA LYS A 191 -6.26 -10.25 -9.16
C LYS A 191 -7.35 -9.18 -9.25
N ASP A 192 -8.51 -9.40 -8.64
CA ASP A 192 -9.63 -8.46 -8.54
C ASP A 192 -9.70 -7.73 -7.18
N GLY A 193 -8.68 -7.93 -6.34
CA GLY A 193 -8.58 -7.35 -5.01
C GLY A 193 -8.32 -5.85 -5.02
N VAL A 194 -8.76 -5.17 -3.96
CA VAL A 194 -8.68 -3.72 -3.80
C VAL A 194 -8.07 -3.35 -2.46
N ILE A 195 -7.40 -2.20 -2.41
CA ILE A 195 -6.87 -1.62 -1.17
C ILE A 195 -7.43 -0.22 -0.97
N PHE A 196 -7.83 0.06 0.27
CA PHE A 196 -8.28 1.35 0.76
C PHE A 196 -7.27 1.86 1.78
N ILE A 197 -6.83 3.10 1.64
CA ILE A 197 -5.79 3.68 2.48
C ILE A 197 -6.27 5.05 2.97
N SER A 198 -6.54 5.17 4.27
CA SER A 198 -6.85 6.45 4.90
C SER A 198 -5.59 7.29 5.05
N ILE A 199 -5.68 8.59 4.84
CA ILE A 199 -4.56 9.53 4.97
C ILE A 199 -5.09 10.97 5.06
N ASP A 200 -4.29 11.88 5.61
CA ASP A 200 -4.59 13.30 5.59
C ASP A 200 -3.75 14.07 4.54
N ASP A 201 -3.84 15.39 4.58
CA ASP A 201 -3.17 16.30 3.66
C ASP A 201 -1.63 16.32 3.79
N ASN A 202 -1.05 15.80 4.90
CA ASN A 202 0.40 15.76 5.07
C ASN A 202 1.06 14.80 4.09
N GLU A 203 0.49 13.62 3.89
CA GLU A 203 1.12 12.56 3.09
C GLU A 203 0.29 12.07 1.90
N VAL A 204 -0.91 12.60 1.64
CA VAL A 204 -1.75 12.14 0.53
C VAL A 204 -1.04 12.19 -0.84
N SER A 205 -0.27 13.24 -1.09
CA SER A 205 0.48 13.39 -2.35
C SER A 205 1.61 12.37 -2.47
N ASN A 206 2.37 12.16 -1.39
CA ASN A 206 3.44 11.17 -1.34
C ASN A 206 2.89 9.75 -1.43
N LEU A 207 1.79 9.47 -0.73
CA LEU A 207 1.11 8.18 -0.80
C LEU A 207 0.60 7.89 -2.20
N ARG A 208 0.03 8.88 -2.90
CA ARG A 208 -0.43 8.72 -4.27
C ARG A 208 0.70 8.29 -5.19
N LEU A 209 1.83 9.00 -5.15
CA LEU A 209 3.01 8.68 -5.96
C LEU A 209 3.61 7.32 -5.60
N LEU A 210 3.61 6.97 -4.31
CA LEU A 210 4.07 5.67 -3.83
C LEU A 210 3.19 4.53 -4.33
N CYS A 211 1.86 4.71 -4.29
CA CYS A 211 0.91 3.74 -4.79
C CYS A 211 0.98 3.60 -6.32
N ASP A 212 1.21 4.69 -7.06
CA ASP A 212 1.44 4.65 -8.50
C ASP A 212 2.70 3.83 -8.83
N ASP A 213 3.79 3.96 -8.03
CA ASP A 213 5.02 3.16 -8.19
C ASP A 213 4.81 1.67 -7.83
N VAL A 214 4.00 1.38 -6.82
CA VAL A 214 3.77 0.01 -6.33
C VAL A 214 2.69 -0.72 -7.13
N PHE A 215 1.52 -0.13 -7.28
CA PHE A 215 0.35 -0.77 -7.90
C PHE A 215 0.25 -0.52 -9.41
N GLY A 216 0.87 0.56 -9.92
CA GLY A 216 0.70 1.11 -11.26
C GLY A 216 -0.35 2.22 -11.27
N ALA A 217 -0.05 3.34 -11.93
CA ALA A 217 -0.96 4.49 -12.02
C ALA A 217 -2.29 4.13 -12.71
N GLU A 218 -2.27 3.17 -13.62
CA GLU A 218 -3.44 2.64 -14.32
C GLU A 218 -4.44 1.95 -13.38
N ASN A 219 -3.96 1.42 -12.25
CA ASN A 219 -4.77 0.72 -11.26
C ASN A 219 -5.38 1.62 -10.19
N PHE A 220 -5.20 2.93 -10.32
CA PHE A 220 -5.87 3.90 -9.48
C PHE A 220 -7.37 3.90 -9.72
N ILE A 221 -8.16 3.80 -8.65
CA ILE A 221 -9.63 3.83 -8.70
C ILE A 221 -10.13 5.22 -8.34
N SER A 222 -9.83 5.71 -7.13
CA SER A 222 -10.34 6.99 -6.63
C SER A 222 -9.54 7.51 -5.45
N CYS A 223 -9.69 8.81 -5.20
CA CYS A 223 -9.32 9.46 -3.95
C CYS A 223 -10.58 10.12 -3.39
N LEU A 224 -11.15 9.53 -2.36
CA LEU A 224 -12.34 10.05 -1.70
C LEU A 224 -11.97 11.10 -0.67
N SER A 225 -12.73 12.18 -0.61
CA SER A 225 -12.67 13.12 0.52
C SER A 225 -13.65 12.63 1.60
N VAL A 226 -13.13 12.39 2.80
CA VAL A 226 -13.87 11.88 3.94
C VAL A 226 -14.04 12.99 4.96
N GLU A 227 -15.27 13.36 5.31
CA GLU A 227 -15.53 14.33 6.35
C GLU A 227 -15.29 13.70 7.72
N ASN A 228 -14.22 14.12 8.41
CA ASN A 228 -13.85 13.58 9.72
C ASN A 228 -14.29 14.51 10.87
N ASN A 229 -14.21 15.82 10.68
CA ASN A 229 -14.61 16.78 11.71
C ASN A 229 -15.35 17.97 11.11
N PRO A 230 -16.71 17.96 11.11
CA PRO A 230 -17.52 19.03 10.52
C PRO A 230 -17.26 20.41 11.09
N LYS A 231 -16.74 20.50 12.32
CA LYS A 231 -16.40 21.76 12.99
C LYS A 231 -15.01 22.28 12.65
N GLY A 232 -14.24 21.55 11.84
CA GLY A 232 -12.84 21.82 11.54
C GLY A 232 -11.89 21.42 12.69
N ARG A 233 -10.64 21.12 12.34
CA ARG A 233 -9.59 20.89 13.33
C ARG A 233 -9.11 22.24 13.88
N LYS A 234 -9.07 22.38 15.20
CA LYS A 234 -8.57 23.60 15.86
C LYS A 234 -7.06 23.87 15.67
N ASN A 235 -6.35 22.95 15.04
CA ASN A 235 -4.89 22.96 14.95
C ASN A 235 -4.36 23.67 13.69
N SER A 236 -5.21 24.33 12.92
CA SER A 236 -4.76 25.16 11.78
C SER A 236 -4.78 26.63 12.16
N ASP A 237 -3.63 27.28 12.10
CA ASP A 237 -3.51 28.73 12.32
C ASP A 237 -4.12 29.56 11.19
N PHE A 238 -4.44 28.94 10.04
CA PHE A 238 -4.91 29.62 8.84
C PHE A 238 -6.32 29.19 8.43
N ILE A 239 -6.45 27.98 7.89
CA ILE A 239 -7.72 27.45 7.36
C ILE A 239 -8.05 26.15 8.07
N ALA A 240 -9.23 26.08 8.67
CA ALA A 240 -9.70 24.85 9.31
C ALA A 240 -9.98 23.78 8.25
N VAL A 241 -9.38 22.61 8.40
CA VAL A 241 -9.60 21.45 7.56
C VAL A 241 -10.55 20.48 8.26
N SER A 242 -11.60 20.05 7.58
CA SER A 242 -12.62 19.14 8.12
C SER A 242 -12.58 17.75 7.48
N SER A 243 -11.73 17.56 6.46
CA SER A 243 -11.68 16.35 5.67
C SER A 243 -10.32 15.65 5.74
N GLU A 244 -10.37 14.37 5.53
CA GLU A 244 -9.26 13.47 5.26
C GLU A 244 -9.47 12.82 3.89
N TYR A 245 -8.60 11.91 3.50
CA TYR A 245 -8.68 11.24 2.22
C TYR A 245 -8.69 9.73 2.41
N CYS A 246 -9.30 9.04 1.45
CA CYS A 246 -9.17 7.60 1.31
C CYS A 246 -8.76 7.30 -0.13
N LEU A 247 -7.51 6.85 -0.30
CA LEU A 247 -7.01 6.42 -1.60
C LEU A 247 -7.42 4.97 -1.85
N ILE A 248 -7.85 4.70 -3.08
CA ILE A 248 -8.32 3.38 -3.51
C ILE A 248 -7.54 2.95 -4.75
N TYR A 249 -6.91 1.79 -4.64
CA TYR A 249 -6.25 1.10 -5.76
C TYR A 249 -6.79 -0.32 -5.87
N SER A 250 -6.74 -0.87 -7.08
CA SER A 250 -6.92 -2.31 -7.31
C SER A 250 -5.58 -2.96 -7.64
N LYS A 251 -5.49 -4.27 -7.55
CA LYS A 251 -4.36 -5.01 -8.10
C LYS A 251 -4.36 -5.01 -9.61
N ASN A 252 -5.56 -5.14 -10.21
CA ASN A 252 -5.81 -4.99 -11.64
C ASN A 252 -7.20 -4.39 -11.85
N LYS A 253 -7.24 -3.15 -12.33
CA LYS A 253 -8.47 -2.37 -12.52
C LYS A 253 -9.43 -2.97 -13.56
N GLU A 254 -8.90 -3.68 -14.55
CA GLU A 254 -9.73 -4.28 -15.62
C GLU A 254 -10.66 -5.39 -15.13
N VAL A 255 -10.27 -6.05 -14.01
CA VAL A 255 -11.04 -7.16 -13.44
C VAL A 255 -11.62 -6.85 -12.06
N ALA A 256 -11.32 -5.68 -11.49
CA ALA A 256 -11.88 -5.25 -10.22
C ALA A 256 -13.39 -4.93 -10.37
N HIS A 257 -14.19 -5.44 -9.45
CA HIS A 257 -15.63 -5.23 -9.46
C HIS A 257 -16.09 -4.59 -8.17
N PHE A 258 -16.85 -3.49 -8.31
CA PHE A 258 -17.55 -2.85 -7.22
C PHE A 258 -19.05 -3.09 -7.39
N ILE A 259 -19.73 -3.49 -6.32
CA ILE A 259 -21.19 -3.65 -6.35
C ILE A 259 -21.80 -2.25 -6.18
N GLU A 260 -22.30 -1.69 -7.28
CA GLU A 260 -22.92 -0.36 -7.28
C GLU A 260 -24.36 -0.36 -6.73
N ASN A 261 -25.00 -1.52 -6.65
CA ASN A 261 -26.39 -1.64 -6.30
C ASN A 261 -26.59 -1.86 -4.79
N VAL A 262 -26.48 -0.78 -4.02
CA VAL A 262 -27.25 -0.72 -2.77
C VAL A 262 -28.71 -0.55 -3.17
N PRO A 263 -29.63 -1.47 -2.83
CA PRO A 263 -31.05 -1.27 -3.11
C PRO A 263 -31.48 0.05 -2.48
N LYS A 264 -31.81 1.03 -3.31
CA LYS A 264 -32.35 2.30 -2.84
C LYS A 264 -33.73 2.00 -2.27
N ALA A 265 -34.00 2.39 -1.03
CA ALA A 265 -35.32 2.27 -0.45
C ALA A 265 -36.32 3.04 -1.34
N ALA A 266 -37.50 2.48 -1.53
CA ALA A 266 -38.55 3.13 -2.32
C ALA A 266 -38.92 4.56 -1.80
N SER A 267 -38.58 4.86 -0.53
CA SER A 267 -38.66 6.18 0.09
C SER A 267 -37.75 7.25 -0.55
N ASP A 268 -36.71 6.84 -1.32
CA ASP A 268 -35.79 7.77 -1.95
C ASP A 268 -36.24 8.21 -3.36
N MET A 269 -37.37 7.71 -3.82
CA MET A 269 -37.97 8.03 -5.11
C MET A 269 -39.18 8.91 -4.93
N THR A 270 -39.27 9.99 -5.71
CA THR A 270 -40.49 10.81 -5.85
C THR A 270 -41.13 10.58 -7.22
N LEU A 271 -42.44 10.64 -7.28
CA LEU A 271 -43.15 10.60 -8.56
C LEU A 271 -43.01 11.97 -9.25
N ASP A 272 -42.70 11.97 -10.54
CA ASP A 272 -42.77 13.17 -11.37
C ASP A 272 -44.22 13.48 -11.77
N GLU A 273 -44.43 14.59 -12.48
CA GLU A 273 -45.75 15.04 -12.96
C GLU A 273 -46.41 14.05 -13.93
N ASN A 274 -45.66 13.08 -14.45
CA ASN A 274 -46.09 12.05 -15.37
C ASN A 274 -46.31 10.69 -14.70
N GLY A 275 -46.13 10.63 -13.36
CA GLY A 275 -46.30 9.40 -12.59
C GLY A 275 -45.11 8.44 -12.63
N ASN A 276 -43.95 8.87 -13.12
CA ASN A 276 -42.72 8.07 -13.11
C ASN A 276 -41.96 8.29 -11.82
N TYR A 277 -41.34 7.22 -11.29
CA TYR A 277 -40.45 7.33 -10.15
C TYR A 277 -39.12 8.00 -10.56
N VAL A 278 -38.85 9.17 -10.00
CA VAL A 278 -37.65 9.95 -10.26
C VAL A 278 -36.80 9.99 -9.00
N HIS A 279 -35.55 9.67 -9.14
CA HIS A 279 -34.58 9.78 -8.03
C HIS A 279 -34.26 11.26 -7.78
N ASN A 280 -34.23 11.68 -6.51
CA ASN A 280 -33.89 13.05 -6.10
C ASN A 280 -32.36 13.37 -6.18
N SER A 281 -31.58 12.57 -6.90
CA SER A 281 -30.18 12.84 -7.10
C SER A 281 -30.01 14.13 -7.93
N GLY A 282 -29.44 15.15 -7.31
CA GLY A 282 -29.09 16.41 -7.97
C GLY A 282 -29.95 17.62 -7.62
N LYS A 283 -31.06 17.47 -6.93
CA LYS A 283 -31.76 18.63 -6.37
C LYS A 283 -31.23 18.95 -4.98
N ARG A 284 -30.33 19.95 -4.88
CA ARG A 284 -30.06 20.59 -3.60
C ARG A 284 -31.32 21.38 -3.20
N VAL A 285 -32.09 20.85 -2.30
CA VAL A 285 -33.13 21.62 -1.60
C VAL A 285 -32.50 22.05 -0.28
N LEU A 286 -32.11 23.31 -0.18
CA LEU A 286 -31.84 23.94 1.12
C LEU A 286 -33.22 24.06 1.82
N VAL A 287 -33.52 23.12 2.69
CA VAL A 287 -34.71 23.17 3.52
C VAL A 287 -34.29 23.43 4.95
N GLY A 288 -34.32 24.69 5.36
CA GLY A 288 -34.13 25.12 6.74
C GLY A 288 -32.68 25.09 7.24
N GLU A 289 -32.42 25.77 8.33
CA GLU A 289 -31.10 26.03 8.89
C GLU A 289 -30.31 24.82 9.38
N ASN A 290 -30.85 23.60 9.34
CA ASN A 290 -30.25 22.39 9.95
C ASN A 290 -30.29 21.13 9.11
N ASN A 291 -30.65 21.16 7.83
CA ASN A 291 -30.68 19.97 7.00
C ASN A 291 -29.66 20.03 5.86
N PHE A 292 -28.41 19.74 6.18
CA PHE A 292 -27.45 19.25 5.19
C PHE A 292 -27.73 17.76 4.99
N ASN A 293 -28.62 17.42 4.11
CA ASN A 293 -28.74 16.04 3.68
C ASN A 293 -27.55 15.70 2.78
N THR A 294 -26.92 14.60 3.12
CA THR A 294 -25.80 13.96 2.42
C THR A 294 -25.99 14.04 0.91
N VAL A 295 -25.06 14.67 0.23
CA VAL A 295 -25.05 14.72 -1.23
C VAL A 295 -24.54 13.37 -1.71
N SER A 296 -25.43 12.54 -2.22
CA SER A 296 -25.04 11.36 -2.98
C SER A 296 -24.58 11.81 -4.36
N TYR A 297 -23.29 11.70 -4.63
CA TYR A 297 -22.76 11.86 -5.98
C TYR A 297 -22.96 10.55 -6.73
N THR A 298 -23.96 10.51 -7.59
CA THR A 298 -23.96 9.56 -8.71
C THR A 298 -23.31 10.27 -9.88
N HIS A 299 -22.09 9.92 -10.21
CA HIS A 299 -21.54 10.18 -11.52
C HIS A 299 -21.46 8.88 -12.29
N LEU A 300 -21.91 9.04 -13.49
CA LEU A 300 -21.94 8.17 -14.66
C LEU A 300 -20.63 7.44 -14.91
#